data_46d82b9763f6e91b8db4970009e4812b
#
_entry.id   46d82b9763f6e91b8db4970009e4812b
#
_cell.length_a   1.000
_cell.length_b   1.000
_cell.length_c   1.000
_cell.angle_alpha   90.00
_cell.angle_beta   90.00
_cell.angle_gamma   90.00
#
_symmetry.space_group_name_H-M   'P 1'
#
loop_
_entity.id
_entity.type
_entity.pdbx_description
1 polymer ?
#
loop_
_entity_poly.entity_id
_entity_poly.type
_entity_poly.pdbx_seq_one_letter_code
_entity_poly.pdbx_strand_id
1 'polypeptide(L)'
;MISERALPDRLAGITDRRRIGVVQVRGAIGGAARTDDLIQTLGQARRNARIRAVLIEIDSPGGTAIASEQLYVAVRRLAARKPVVAWIKGVGASGAYFLACAATRVLAFPSALVGSIGVISVRPVVVDALRRAGARVVVTKAGPFKDLGAPWREPTEEDEARERELVDAIFRRFTGAVRAARGYDDEALARVTTGEVWLGTRAVELGLIDGLADDEDTALEAAQDLASLPHHLTVRLGGRRTILQRLGVPGAGMGPPGERWLIEMESWLGTPRLRA
;
A
#
# COMPACT_ATOMS: atom_id res chain seq x y z
N MET A 1 -38.33 17.51 41.15
CA MET A 1 -37.00 17.44 40.58
C MET A 1 -36.62 15.96 40.50
N ILE A 2 -36.80 15.35 39.34
CA ILE A 2 -36.44 13.93 39.11
C ILE A 2 -35.01 13.93 38.60
N SER A 3 -34.10 13.39 39.39
CA SER A 3 -32.69 13.22 39.02
C SER A 3 -32.58 12.29 37.80
N GLU A 4 -32.06 12.83 36.67
CA GLU A 4 -31.59 12.02 35.54
C GLU A 4 -30.46 11.12 36.03
N ARG A 5 -30.77 9.87 36.30
CA ARG A 5 -29.76 8.84 36.51
C ARG A 5 -29.08 8.59 35.17
N ALA A 6 -27.85 9.02 35.02
CA ALA A 6 -26.98 8.62 33.92
C ALA A 6 -26.96 7.09 33.82
N LEU A 7 -27.29 6.56 32.67
CA LEU A 7 -27.18 5.14 32.35
C LEU A 7 -25.72 4.71 32.51
N PRO A 8 -25.44 3.55 33.13
CA PRO A 8 -24.06 3.10 33.30
C PRO A 8 -23.39 2.87 31.94
N ASP A 9 -22.12 3.28 31.83
CA ASP A 9 -21.29 3.24 30.62
C ASP A 9 -21.33 1.91 29.82
N ARG A 10 -21.59 0.80 30.50
CA ARG A 10 -21.75 -0.54 29.87
C ARG A 10 -22.95 -0.65 28.94
N LEU A 11 -24.00 0.15 29.12
CA LEU A 11 -25.18 0.14 28.25
C LEU A 11 -25.05 1.12 27.09
N ALA A 12 -24.23 2.15 27.19
CA ALA A 12 -23.95 3.08 26.11
C ALA A 12 -23.26 2.36 24.91
N GLY A 13 -22.42 1.36 25.16
CA GLY A 13 -21.77 0.56 24.12
C GLY A 13 -22.74 -0.35 23.32
N ILE A 14 -23.88 -0.72 23.89
CA ILE A 14 -24.87 -1.61 23.24
C ILE A 14 -25.71 -0.85 22.22
N THR A 15 -25.94 0.44 22.44
CA THR A 15 -26.74 1.31 21.56
C THR A 15 -25.92 2.01 20.49
N ASP A 16 -24.60 2.19 20.72
CA ASP A 16 -23.71 2.84 19.75
C ASP A 16 -23.30 1.86 18.64
N ARG A 17 -23.88 2.07 17.45
CA ARG A 17 -23.58 1.27 16.25
C ARG A 17 -22.43 1.82 15.41
N ARG A 18 -21.76 2.87 15.90
CA ARG A 18 -20.60 3.46 15.20
C ARG A 18 -19.40 2.53 15.26
N ARG A 19 -18.66 2.44 14.15
CA ARG A 19 -17.56 1.47 13.98
C ARG A 19 -16.35 2.13 13.36
N ILE A 20 -15.18 1.59 13.67
CA ILE A 20 -13.96 1.77 12.88
C ILE A 20 -13.88 0.61 11.89
N GLY A 21 -13.83 0.94 10.61
CA GLY A 21 -13.64 -0.06 9.56
C GLY A 21 -12.15 -0.42 9.44
N VAL A 22 -11.82 -1.70 9.52
CA VAL A 22 -10.43 -2.17 9.34
C VAL A 22 -10.28 -2.78 7.95
N VAL A 23 -9.37 -2.24 7.14
CA VAL A 23 -9.04 -2.71 5.77
C VAL A 23 -7.60 -3.17 5.75
N GLN A 24 -7.32 -4.29 5.08
CA GLN A 24 -5.96 -4.84 4.99
C GLN A 24 -5.40 -4.70 3.57
N VAL A 25 -4.20 -4.13 3.46
CA VAL A 25 -3.40 -4.09 2.24
C VAL A 25 -2.17 -4.97 2.45
N ARG A 26 -2.19 -6.17 1.88
CA ARG A 26 -1.13 -7.17 2.05
C ARG A 26 -0.57 -7.66 0.73
N GLY A 27 0.76 -7.85 0.69
CA GLY A 27 1.49 -8.33 -0.49
C GLY A 27 1.53 -7.32 -1.62
N ALA A 28 1.96 -7.74 -2.81
CA ALA A 28 2.16 -6.85 -3.95
C ALA A 28 0.86 -6.24 -4.48
N ILE A 29 0.87 -4.93 -4.69
CA ILE A 29 -0.23 -4.15 -5.27
C ILE A 29 -0.19 -4.32 -6.80
N GLY A 30 -1.32 -4.67 -7.41
CA GLY A 30 -1.44 -4.79 -8.87
C GLY A 30 -1.90 -6.14 -9.39
N GLY A 31 -2.17 -7.11 -8.51
CA GLY A 31 -3.03 -8.23 -8.88
C GLY A 31 -4.45 -7.70 -9.09
N ALA A 32 -4.93 -7.69 -10.32
CA ALA A 32 -6.14 -6.98 -10.75
C ALA A 32 -7.38 -7.17 -9.83
N ALA A 33 -7.65 -8.41 -9.40
CA ALA A 33 -8.77 -8.70 -8.51
C ALA A 33 -8.63 -8.10 -7.10
N ARG A 34 -7.40 -7.89 -6.60
CA ARG A 34 -7.16 -7.33 -5.26
C ARG A 34 -7.29 -5.81 -5.24
N THR A 35 -6.82 -5.13 -6.28
CA THR A 35 -6.90 -3.67 -6.36
C THR A 35 -8.34 -3.21 -6.46
N ASP A 36 -9.14 -3.82 -7.32
CA ASP A 36 -10.55 -3.49 -7.50
C ASP A 36 -11.37 -3.81 -6.24
N ASP A 37 -11.13 -4.96 -5.61
CA ASP A 37 -11.79 -5.32 -4.34
C ASP A 37 -11.49 -4.31 -3.23
N LEU A 38 -10.23 -3.84 -3.12
CA LEU A 38 -9.84 -2.81 -2.15
C LEU A 38 -10.51 -1.47 -2.45
N ILE A 39 -10.52 -1.02 -3.71
CA ILE A 39 -11.18 0.21 -4.13
C ILE A 39 -12.68 0.14 -3.81
N GLN A 40 -13.33 -0.98 -4.11
CA GLN A 40 -14.73 -1.20 -3.79
C GLN A 40 -14.99 -1.15 -2.28
N THR A 41 -14.13 -1.79 -1.48
CA THR A 41 -14.20 -1.82 -0.02
C THR A 41 -14.06 -0.42 0.57
N LEU A 42 -13.05 0.35 0.14
CA LEU A 42 -12.87 1.74 0.55
C LEU A 42 -14.06 2.61 0.15
N GLY A 43 -14.62 2.38 -1.05
CA GLY A 43 -15.84 3.03 -1.52
C GLY A 43 -17.07 2.71 -0.67
N GLN A 44 -17.23 1.46 -0.22
CA GLN A 44 -18.30 1.05 0.70
C GLN A 44 -18.11 1.68 2.08
N ALA A 45 -16.89 1.66 2.63
CA ALA A 45 -16.55 2.31 3.90
C ALA A 45 -16.91 3.80 3.87
N ARG A 46 -16.60 4.48 2.76
CA ARG A 46 -16.90 5.89 2.57
C ARG A 46 -18.41 6.19 2.62
N ARG A 47 -19.26 5.34 2.04
CA ARG A 47 -20.70 5.53 1.98
C ARG A 47 -21.45 5.05 3.22
N ASN A 48 -20.88 4.13 4.01
CA ASN A 48 -21.54 3.55 5.17
C ASN A 48 -21.51 4.52 6.37
N ALA A 49 -22.66 5.07 6.75
CA ALA A 49 -22.79 6.03 7.84
C ALA A 49 -22.35 5.45 9.22
N ARG A 50 -22.39 4.13 9.40
CA ARG A 50 -21.93 3.48 10.64
C ARG A 50 -20.41 3.43 10.76
N ILE A 51 -19.68 3.49 9.65
CA ILE A 51 -18.21 3.60 9.66
C ILE A 51 -17.85 5.06 9.86
N ARG A 52 -17.20 5.38 10.97
CA ARG A 52 -16.83 6.75 11.35
C ARG A 52 -15.37 7.06 11.10
N ALA A 53 -14.51 6.06 11.18
CA ALA A 53 -13.11 6.12 10.81
C ALA A 53 -12.70 4.83 10.11
N VAL A 54 -11.55 4.84 9.46
CA VAL A 54 -10.98 3.62 8.84
C VAL A 54 -9.52 3.49 9.25
N LEU A 55 -9.17 2.29 9.73
CA LEU A 55 -7.80 1.84 9.90
C LEU A 55 -7.41 1.02 8.65
N ILE A 56 -6.34 1.41 7.97
CA ILE A 56 -5.74 0.64 6.87
C ILE A 56 -4.47 0.00 7.40
N GLU A 57 -4.52 -1.31 7.63
CA GLU A 57 -3.34 -2.10 7.98
C GLU A 57 -2.52 -2.37 6.70
N ILE A 58 -1.26 -1.98 6.71
CA ILE A 58 -0.36 -2.09 5.55
C ILE A 58 0.78 -3.05 5.86
N ASP A 59 0.94 -4.06 5.00
CA ASP A 59 2.07 -4.97 4.95
C ASP A 59 2.33 -5.34 3.49
N SER A 60 2.99 -4.42 2.76
CA SER A 60 3.11 -4.49 1.31
C SER A 60 4.39 -3.80 0.81
N PRO A 61 5.16 -4.43 -0.08
CA PRO A 61 6.31 -3.83 -0.73
C PRO A 61 5.93 -2.78 -1.80
N GLY A 62 4.64 -2.53 -2.00
CA GLY A 62 4.15 -1.73 -3.12
C GLY A 62 3.74 -2.61 -4.30
N GLY A 63 3.96 -2.13 -5.52
CA GLY A 63 3.59 -2.85 -6.73
C GLY A 63 3.50 -1.95 -7.96
N THR A 64 2.58 -2.25 -8.88
CA THR A 64 2.48 -1.46 -10.12
C THR A 64 2.06 -0.02 -9.85
N ALA A 65 2.65 0.93 -10.60
CA ALA A 65 2.40 2.35 -10.43
C ALA A 65 0.91 2.70 -10.56
N ILE A 66 0.24 2.13 -11.57
CA ILE A 66 -1.18 2.40 -11.86
C ILE A 66 -2.07 1.93 -10.70
N ALA A 67 -1.88 0.70 -10.22
CA ALA A 67 -2.70 0.16 -9.12
C ALA A 67 -2.47 0.93 -7.81
N SER A 68 -1.23 1.33 -7.55
CA SER A 68 -0.86 2.14 -6.38
C SER A 68 -1.50 3.52 -6.43
N GLU A 69 -1.51 4.17 -7.59
CA GLU A 69 -2.19 5.46 -7.76
C GLU A 69 -3.71 5.34 -7.63
N GLN A 70 -4.31 4.29 -8.18
CA GLN A 70 -5.75 4.04 -8.01
C GLN A 70 -6.14 3.90 -6.54
N LEU A 71 -5.33 3.17 -5.75
CA LEU A 71 -5.55 3.03 -4.31
C LEU A 71 -5.31 4.37 -3.58
N TYR A 72 -4.25 5.11 -3.92
CA TYR A 72 -4.02 6.46 -3.39
C TYR A 72 -5.26 7.36 -3.59
N VAL A 73 -5.82 7.37 -4.78
CA VAL A 73 -7.03 8.16 -5.08
C VAL A 73 -8.23 7.67 -4.26
N ALA A 74 -8.39 6.36 -4.09
CA ALA A 74 -9.49 5.80 -3.30
C ALA A 74 -9.36 6.16 -1.81
N VAL A 75 -8.16 6.07 -1.24
CA VAL A 75 -7.87 6.47 0.15
C VAL A 75 -8.09 7.98 0.32
N ARG A 76 -7.57 8.81 -0.59
CA ARG A 76 -7.77 10.26 -0.55
C ARG A 76 -9.25 10.67 -0.58
N ARG A 77 -10.06 10.00 -1.42
CA ARG A 77 -11.52 10.23 -1.47
C ARG A 77 -12.23 9.80 -0.18
N LEU A 78 -11.71 8.79 0.50
CA LEU A 78 -12.22 8.35 1.79
C LEU A 78 -11.79 9.36 2.87
N ALA A 79 -10.52 9.75 2.93
CA ALA A 79 -9.96 10.68 3.91
C ALA A 79 -10.62 12.07 3.86
N ALA A 80 -11.07 12.49 2.67
CA ALA A 80 -11.85 13.71 2.51
C ALA A 80 -13.24 13.69 3.20
N ARG A 81 -13.68 12.53 3.70
CA ARG A 81 -14.99 12.37 4.35
C ARG A 81 -14.94 11.81 5.76
N LYS A 82 -13.92 11.03 6.08
CA LYS A 82 -13.78 10.31 7.34
C LYS A 82 -12.30 10.21 7.69
N PRO A 83 -11.91 10.30 8.96
CA PRO A 83 -10.54 10.03 9.37
C PRO A 83 -10.07 8.66 8.88
N VAL A 84 -8.86 8.63 8.33
CA VAL A 84 -8.17 7.42 7.90
C VAL A 84 -6.82 7.37 8.58
N VAL A 85 -6.57 6.29 9.31
CA VAL A 85 -5.25 5.97 9.84
C VAL A 85 -4.65 4.87 8.97
N ALA A 86 -3.47 5.10 8.42
CA ALA A 86 -2.66 4.06 7.79
C ALA A 86 -1.65 3.56 8.82
N TRP A 87 -1.66 2.27 9.11
CA TRP A 87 -0.74 1.64 10.04
C TRP A 87 0.12 0.60 9.33
N ILE A 88 1.41 0.88 9.24
CA ILE A 88 2.41 0.03 8.61
C ILE A 88 2.93 -0.96 9.63
N LYS A 89 2.51 -2.23 9.49
CA LYS A 89 2.82 -3.31 10.43
C LYS A 89 4.17 -3.96 10.18
N GLY A 90 4.52 -4.16 8.92
CA GLY A 90 5.77 -4.79 8.49
C GLY A 90 6.42 -3.96 7.40
N VAL A 91 5.87 -3.99 6.20
CA VAL A 91 6.39 -3.22 5.06
C VAL A 91 5.34 -2.24 4.56
N GLY A 92 5.74 -0.99 4.42
CA GLY A 92 4.98 0.07 3.77
C GLY A 92 5.88 0.80 2.78
N ALA A 93 6.28 0.10 1.71
CA ALA A 93 7.28 0.59 0.78
C ALA A 93 6.67 0.93 -0.58
N SER A 94 7.32 1.86 -1.31
CA SER A 94 6.96 2.22 -2.69
C SER A 94 5.46 2.56 -2.83
N GLY A 95 4.73 1.89 -3.71
CA GLY A 95 3.29 2.09 -3.90
C GLY A 95 2.44 1.95 -2.63
N ALA A 96 2.89 1.17 -1.63
CA ALA A 96 2.21 1.05 -0.34
C ALA A 96 2.41 2.30 0.53
N TYR A 97 3.60 2.91 0.48
CA TYR A 97 3.82 4.20 1.11
C TYR A 97 3.07 5.32 0.36
N PHE A 98 3.04 5.25 -0.98
CA PHE A 98 2.28 6.19 -1.80
C PHE A 98 0.80 6.25 -1.37
N LEU A 99 0.12 5.10 -1.24
CA LEU A 99 -1.27 5.10 -0.78
C LEU A 99 -1.41 5.57 0.68
N ALA A 100 -0.41 5.28 1.56
CA ALA A 100 -0.41 5.73 2.95
C ALA A 100 -0.37 7.25 3.05
N CYS A 101 0.33 7.94 2.14
CA CYS A 101 0.37 9.40 2.07
C CYS A 101 -1.02 10.05 1.86
N ALA A 102 -2.03 9.28 1.44
CA ALA A 102 -3.40 9.78 1.29
C ALA A 102 -4.23 9.70 2.59
N ALA A 103 -3.72 9.07 3.65
CA ALA A 103 -4.38 8.95 4.94
C ALA A 103 -4.33 10.25 5.74
N THR A 104 -5.19 10.38 6.74
CA THR A 104 -5.20 11.50 7.69
C THR A 104 -4.00 11.43 8.63
N ARG A 105 -3.60 10.21 9.02
CA ARG A 105 -2.43 9.93 9.87
C ARG A 105 -1.77 8.65 9.42
N VAL A 106 -0.44 8.62 9.43
CA VAL A 106 0.36 7.44 9.12
C VAL A 106 1.16 7.04 10.35
N LEU A 107 0.95 5.82 10.81
CA LEU A 107 1.68 5.21 11.92
C LEU A 107 2.45 4.01 11.42
N ALA A 108 3.51 3.62 12.12
CA ALA A 108 4.24 2.41 11.80
C ALA A 108 4.66 1.67 13.08
N PHE A 109 4.82 0.35 12.97
CA PHE A 109 5.54 -0.42 13.95
C PHE A 109 7.01 0.04 14.00
N PRO A 110 7.69 0.10 15.15
CA PRO A 110 9.06 0.63 15.26
C PRO A 110 10.05 0.02 14.27
N SER A 111 9.96 -1.30 14.04
CA SER A 111 10.81 -2.05 13.12
C SER A 111 10.24 -2.19 11.70
N ALA A 112 9.11 -1.55 11.39
CA ALA A 112 8.54 -1.61 10.05
C ALA A 112 9.46 -0.92 9.03
N LEU A 113 9.45 -1.41 7.80
CA LEU A 113 10.17 -0.81 6.68
C LEU A 113 9.26 0.19 5.96
N VAL A 114 9.69 1.46 5.92
CA VAL A 114 8.92 2.58 5.37
C VAL A 114 9.72 3.29 4.30
N GLY A 115 9.08 3.73 3.23
CA GLY A 115 9.75 4.55 2.20
C GLY A 115 9.82 3.87 0.84
N SER A 116 11.03 3.60 0.34
CA SER A 116 11.25 3.17 -1.06
C SER A 116 10.52 4.11 -2.05
N ILE A 117 10.71 5.43 -1.83
CA ILE A 117 10.10 6.46 -2.67
C ILE A 117 10.92 6.57 -3.94
N GLY A 118 10.51 5.81 -4.94
CA GLY A 118 11.20 5.69 -6.21
C GLY A 118 10.36 4.94 -7.24
N VAL A 119 10.82 4.93 -8.47
CA VAL A 119 10.22 4.21 -9.60
C VAL A 119 11.31 3.49 -10.35
N ILE A 120 11.08 2.22 -10.64
CA ILE A 120 11.98 1.42 -11.47
C ILE A 120 11.22 0.86 -12.66
N SER A 121 11.89 0.77 -13.80
CA SER A 121 11.49 -0.05 -14.94
C SER A 121 12.54 -1.14 -15.12
N VAL A 122 12.10 -2.39 -15.12
CA VAL A 122 13.01 -3.55 -15.26
C VAL A 122 12.48 -4.45 -16.37
N ARG A 123 13.34 -4.75 -17.31
CA ARG A 123 13.03 -5.67 -18.41
C ARG A 123 14.25 -6.51 -18.78
N PRO A 124 14.09 -7.78 -19.12
CA PRO A 124 15.17 -8.57 -19.71
C PRO A 124 15.40 -8.15 -21.16
N VAL A 125 16.66 -8.22 -21.61
CA VAL A 125 17.03 -8.20 -23.03
C VAL A 125 17.62 -9.57 -23.34
N VAL A 126 16.98 -10.33 -24.23
CA VAL A 126 17.31 -11.73 -24.47
C VAL A 126 17.82 -12.00 -25.90
N VAL A 127 18.22 -10.95 -26.62
CA VAL A 127 18.68 -11.02 -28.03
C VAL A 127 19.76 -12.08 -28.23
N ASP A 128 20.79 -12.05 -27.39
CA ASP A 128 21.91 -12.99 -27.50
C ASP A 128 21.51 -14.43 -27.17
N ALA A 129 20.61 -14.60 -26.22
CA ALA A 129 20.07 -15.95 -25.91
C ALA A 129 19.28 -16.51 -27.09
N LEU A 130 18.44 -15.69 -27.73
CA LEU A 130 17.70 -16.10 -28.94
C LEU A 130 18.64 -16.44 -30.09
N ARG A 131 19.67 -15.62 -30.32
CA ARG A 131 20.67 -15.85 -31.37
C ARG A 131 21.41 -17.18 -31.15
N ARG A 132 21.84 -17.47 -29.92
CA ARG A 132 22.50 -18.73 -29.56
C ARG A 132 21.58 -19.94 -29.70
N ALA A 133 20.27 -19.76 -29.48
CA ALA A 133 19.26 -20.81 -29.68
C ALA A 133 18.84 -20.98 -31.16
N GLY A 134 19.42 -20.22 -32.08
CA GLY A 134 19.02 -20.24 -33.50
C GLY A 134 17.62 -19.67 -33.75
N ALA A 135 17.05 -18.96 -32.78
CA ALA A 135 15.72 -18.36 -32.89
C ALA A 135 15.80 -16.95 -33.47
N ARG A 136 14.86 -16.62 -34.37
CA ARG A 136 14.72 -15.30 -34.98
C ARG A 136 13.32 -14.77 -34.73
N VAL A 137 13.21 -13.56 -34.16
CA VAL A 137 11.94 -12.86 -33.99
C VAL A 137 11.73 -11.93 -35.17
N VAL A 138 10.61 -12.07 -35.88
CA VAL A 138 10.19 -11.18 -36.98
C VAL A 138 9.06 -10.31 -36.43
N VAL A 139 9.25 -8.98 -36.49
CA VAL A 139 8.27 -8.01 -36.00
C VAL A 139 7.74 -7.20 -37.16
N THR A 140 6.43 -7.20 -37.36
CA THR A 140 5.73 -6.25 -38.25
C THR A 140 4.94 -5.31 -37.34
N LYS A 141 5.26 -4.02 -37.37
CA LYS A 141 4.64 -3.02 -36.48
C LYS A 141 4.21 -1.77 -37.25
N ALA A 142 3.15 -1.15 -36.76
CA ALA A 142 2.76 0.21 -37.11
C ALA A 142 2.96 1.10 -35.86
N GLY A 143 3.74 2.17 -36.04
CA GLY A 143 4.20 3.06 -34.97
C GLY A 143 5.60 2.69 -34.44
N PRO A 144 6.53 3.69 -34.41
CA PRO A 144 7.95 3.45 -34.10
C PRO A 144 8.17 2.80 -32.73
N PHE A 145 7.40 3.20 -31.71
CA PHE A 145 7.54 2.73 -30.33
C PHE A 145 6.59 1.58 -29.95
N LYS A 146 5.94 0.91 -30.92
CA LYS A 146 4.98 -0.15 -30.59
C LYS A 146 5.61 -1.36 -29.88
N ASP A 147 6.90 -1.55 -30.06
CA ASP A 147 7.73 -2.57 -29.42
C ASP A 147 8.72 -1.98 -28.39
N LEU A 148 8.40 -0.82 -27.84
CA LEU A 148 9.13 -0.25 -26.70
C LEU A 148 9.13 -1.27 -25.54
N GLY A 149 10.32 -1.55 -25.00
CA GLY A 149 10.48 -2.53 -23.93
C GLY A 149 10.49 -3.99 -24.41
N ALA A 150 10.50 -4.26 -25.71
CA ALA A 150 10.55 -5.62 -26.23
C ALA A 150 11.86 -6.34 -25.83
N PRO A 151 11.79 -7.58 -25.28
CA PRO A 151 12.97 -8.28 -24.83
C PRO A 151 13.82 -8.88 -25.95
N TRP A 152 13.29 -8.96 -27.16
CA TRP A 152 13.93 -9.61 -28.32
C TRP A 152 14.77 -8.68 -29.20
N ARG A 153 14.94 -7.43 -28.84
CA ARG A 153 15.84 -6.49 -29.49
C ARG A 153 16.56 -5.61 -28.47
N GLU A 154 17.73 -5.12 -28.84
CA GLU A 154 18.42 -4.10 -28.05
C GLU A 154 17.59 -2.80 -28.01
N PRO A 155 17.56 -2.09 -26.89
CA PRO A 155 16.98 -0.76 -26.82
C PRO A 155 17.81 0.22 -27.65
N THR A 156 17.15 1.16 -28.30
CA THR A 156 17.81 2.31 -28.90
C THR A 156 17.90 3.46 -27.90
N GLU A 157 18.76 4.44 -28.15
CA GLU A 157 18.84 5.67 -27.34
C GLU A 157 17.48 6.38 -27.23
N GLU A 158 16.69 6.33 -28.30
CA GLU A 158 15.36 6.91 -28.32
C GLU A 158 14.37 6.11 -27.46
N ASP A 159 14.46 4.78 -27.45
CA ASP A 159 13.69 3.92 -26.54
C ASP A 159 14.00 4.26 -25.08
N GLU A 160 15.30 4.37 -24.75
CA GLU A 160 15.74 4.70 -23.38
C GLU A 160 15.28 6.08 -22.95
N ALA A 161 15.32 7.06 -23.85
CA ALA A 161 14.82 8.41 -23.57
C ALA A 161 13.31 8.39 -23.27
N ARG A 162 12.53 7.67 -24.09
CA ARG A 162 11.08 7.54 -23.88
C ARG A 162 10.73 6.81 -22.57
N GLU A 163 11.46 5.76 -22.26
CA GLU A 163 11.27 5.02 -21.01
C GLU A 163 11.60 5.89 -19.79
N ARG A 164 12.68 6.66 -19.87
CA ARG A 164 13.06 7.62 -18.82
C ARG A 164 11.98 8.69 -18.62
N GLU A 165 11.44 9.26 -19.68
CA GLU A 165 10.33 10.21 -19.60
C GLU A 165 9.12 9.65 -18.81
N LEU A 166 8.77 8.37 -19.06
CA LEU A 166 7.67 7.69 -18.36
C LEU A 166 7.99 7.47 -16.89
N VAL A 167 9.20 6.99 -16.58
CA VAL A 167 9.66 6.79 -15.18
C VAL A 167 9.66 8.11 -14.43
N ASP A 168 10.19 9.17 -15.02
CA ASP A 168 10.25 10.51 -14.43
C ASP A 168 8.84 11.09 -14.21
N ALA A 169 7.91 10.87 -15.12
CA ALA A 169 6.54 11.34 -14.98
C ALA A 169 5.84 10.65 -13.80
N ILE A 170 6.00 9.34 -13.64
CA ILE A 170 5.46 8.57 -12.51
C ILE A 170 6.15 8.99 -11.21
N PHE A 171 7.46 9.19 -11.24
CA PHE A 171 8.23 9.64 -10.07
C PHE A 171 7.78 11.01 -9.58
N ARG A 172 7.60 11.98 -10.49
CA ARG A 172 7.03 13.31 -10.14
C ARG A 172 5.65 13.20 -9.53
N ARG A 173 4.83 12.26 -9.98
CA ARG A 173 3.49 12.02 -9.42
C ARG A 173 3.58 11.53 -7.98
N PHE A 174 4.48 10.58 -7.72
CA PHE A 174 4.69 10.03 -6.39
C PHE A 174 5.28 11.08 -5.44
N THR A 175 6.38 11.72 -5.83
CA THR A 175 7.05 12.73 -4.99
C THR A 175 6.17 13.94 -4.71
N GLY A 176 5.32 14.33 -5.67
CA GLY A 176 4.31 15.38 -5.47
C GLY A 176 3.28 15.01 -4.40
N ALA A 177 2.84 13.76 -4.34
CA ALA A 177 1.95 13.30 -3.30
C ALA A 177 2.62 13.25 -1.92
N VAL A 178 3.88 12.80 -1.86
CA VAL A 178 4.69 12.81 -0.62
C VAL A 178 4.88 14.25 -0.12
N ARG A 179 5.28 15.16 -1.01
CA ARG A 179 5.41 16.59 -0.68
C ARG A 179 4.13 17.15 -0.08
N ALA A 180 3.01 16.92 -0.74
CA ALA A 180 1.72 17.42 -0.30
C ALA A 180 1.27 16.84 1.05
N ALA A 181 1.59 15.57 1.31
CA ALA A 181 1.21 14.88 2.54
C ALA A 181 2.09 15.26 3.73
N ARG A 182 3.37 15.58 3.49
CA ARG A 182 4.38 15.79 4.53
C ARG A 182 4.84 17.24 4.68
N GLY A 183 4.41 18.12 3.77
CA GLY A 183 4.80 19.55 3.80
C GLY A 183 6.29 19.78 3.52
N TYR A 184 6.95 18.86 2.81
CA TYR A 184 8.39 18.97 2.55
C TYR A 184 8.71 20.12 1.58
N ASP A 185 9.80 20.83 1.89
CA ASP A 185 10.51 21.66 0.93
C ASP A 185 11.33 20.76 -0.04
N ASP A 186 12.07 21.39 -0.95
CA ASP A 186 12.84 20.67 -1.97
C ASP A 186 13.99 19.87 -1.36
N GLU A 187 14.65 20.39 -0.33
CA GLU A 187 15.77 19.73 0.33
C GLU A 187 15.31 18.52 1.15
N ALA A 188 14.26 18.67 1.97
CA ALA A 188 13.69 17.58 2.74
C ALA A 188 13.14 16.48 1.83
N LEU A 189 12.47 16.85 0.73
CA LEU A 189 11.98 15.90 -0.25
C LEU A 189 13.11 15.11 -0.91
N ALA A 190 14.19 15.79 -1.33
CA ALA A 190 15.33 15.13 -1.96
C ALA A 190 16.00 14.09 -1.05
N ARG A 191 16.07 14.36 0.26
CA ARG A 191 16.63 13.41 1.24
C ARG A 191 15.85 12.11 1.37
N VAL A 192 14.54 12.13 1.11
CA VAL A 192 13.67 10.96 1.32
C VAL A 192 13.21 10.28 0.02
N THR A 193 13.54 10.86 -1.14
CA THR A 193 13.16 10.33 -2.46
C THR A 193 14.28 9.61 -3.20
N THR A 194 15.16 8.96 -2.44
CA THR A 194 16.34 8.24 -2.94
C THR A 194 16.06 6.79 -3.30
N GLY A 195 14.85 6.30 -3.00
CA GLY A 195 14.50 4.88 -3.16
C GLY A 195 14.86 4.02 -1.96
N GLU A 196 15.44 4.59 -0.91
CA GLU A 196 15.80 3.87 0.33
C GLU A 196 14.56 3.53 1.17
N VAL A 197 14.75 2.56 2.06
CA VAL A 197 13.79 2.22 3.12
C VAL A 197 14.39 2.53 4.48
N TRP A 198 13.55 2.93 5.41
CA TRP A 198 13.93 3.26 6.78
C TRP A 198 13.10 2.46 7.77
N LEU A 199 13.65 2.18 8.94
CA LEU A 199 12.87 1.66 10.06
C LEU A 199 11.85 2.70 10.50
N GLY A 200 10.71 2.25 11.05
CA GLY A 200 9.65 3.12 11.54
C GLY A 200 10.15 4.21 12.48
N THR A 201 11.08 3.88 13.39
CA THR A 201 11.72 4.85 14.28
C THR A 201 12.40 5.98 13.51
N ARG A 202 13.18 5.65 12.47
CA ARG A 202 13.86 6.63 11.64
C ARG A 202 12.89 7.39 10.74
N ALA A 203 11.83 6.73 10.29
CA ALA A 203 10.79 7.35 9.45
C ALA A 203 10.05 8.48 10.18
N VAL A 204 9.87 8.39 11.51
CA VAL A 204 9.33 9.50 12.33
C VAL A 204 10.28 10.69 12.32
N GLU A 205 11.57 10.48 12.55
CA GLU A 205 12.59 11.55 12.56
C GLU A 205 12.69 12.26 11.21
N LEU A 206 12.53 11.51 10.12
CA LEU A 206 12.52 12.04 8.76
C LEU A 206 11.18 12.73 8.40
N GLY A 207 10.14 12.62 9.23
CA GLY A 207 8.82 13.14 8.95
C GLY A 207 8.02 12.35 7.92
N LEU A 208 8.44 11.12 7.60
CA LEU A 208 7.73 10.23 6.67
C LEU A 208 6.42 9.70 7.25
N ILE A 209 6.33 9.58 8.58
CA ILE A 209 5.15 9.13 9.32
C ILE A 209 4.90 10.03 10.52
N ASP A 210 3.70 9.95 11.08
CA ASP A 210 3.26 10.85 12.15
C ASP A 210 3.56 10.29 13.55
N GLY A 211 3.95 9.01 13.67
CA GLY A 211 4.27 8.38 14.95
C GLY A 211 4.42 6.87 14.85
N LEU A 212 4.64 6.26 15.99
CA LEU A 212 4.77 4.82 16.15
C LEU A 212 3.49 4.23 16.75
N ALA A 213 3.20 2.98 16.41
CA ALA A 213 2.16 2.18 17.04
C ALA A 213 2.66 0.73 17.13
N ASP A 214 2.86 0.26 18.35
CA ASP A 214 3.45 -1.06 18.66
C ASP A 214 2.44 -2.19 18.50
N ASP A 215 1.14 -1.85 18.45
CA ASP A 215 0.04 -2.80 18.30
C ASP A 215 -1.17 -2.21 17.57
N GLU A 216 -2.16 -3.05 17.30
CA GLU A 216 -3.40 -2.67 16.61
C GLU A 216 -4.24 -1.72 17.48
N ASP A 217 -4.22 -1.89 18.80
CA ASP A 217 -5.03 -1.10 19.72
C ASP A 217 -4.57 0.36 19.71
N THR A 218 -3.27 0.63 19.76
CA THR A 218 -2.69 1.98 19.64
C THR A 218 -3.10 2.64 18.29
N ALA A 219 -3.09 1.88 17.20
CA ALA A 219 -3.52 2.39 15.91
C ALA A 219 -5.03 2.65 15.83
N LEU A 220 -5.83 1.82 16.52
CA LEU A 220 -7.29 1.99 16.65
C LEU A 220 -7.64 3.18 17.54
N GLU A 221 -6.91 3.40 18.63
CA GLU A 221 -7.05 4.59 19.47
C GLU A 221 -6.83 5.87 18.68
N ALA A 222 -5.79 5.92 17.85
CA ALA A 222 -5.56 7.06 16.97
C ALA A 222 -6.73 7.31 16.00
N ALA A 223 -7.36 6.25 15.49
CA ALA A 223 -8.53 6.36 14.62
C ALA A 223 -9.79 6.78 15.41
N GLN A 224 -9.93 6.28 16.65
CA GLN A 224 -10.99 6.64 17.59
C GLN A 224 -10.94 8.14 17.92
N ASP A 225 -9.77 8.64 18.29
CA ASP A 225 -9.54 10.05 18.65
C ASP A 225 -9.88 10.98 17.50
N LEU A 226 -9.36 10.69 16.32
CA LEU A 226 -9.64 11.48 15.11
C LEU A 226 -11.14 11.52 14.77
N ALA A 227 -11.90 10.47 15.11
CA ALA A 227 -13.35 10.39 14.86
C ALA A 227 -14.20 10.82 16.06
N SER A 228 -13.58 11.20 17.19
CA SER A 228 -14.25 11.53 18.47
C SER A 228 -15.26 10.46 18.87
N LEU A 229 -14.83 9.19 18.86
CA LEU A 229 -15.67 8.06 19.26
C LEU A 229 -15.45 7.73 20.74
N PRO A 230 -16.50 7.41 21.51
CA PRO A 230 -16.38 7.02 22.91
C PRO A 230 -15.70 5.64 23.08
N HIS A 231 -15.82 4.77 22.06
CA HIS A 231 -15.26 3.42 22.06
C HIS A 231 -14.85 3.02 20.63
N HIS A 232 -13.82 2.20 20.49
CA HIS A 232 -13.37 1.67 19.20
C HIS A 232 -14.00 0.30 18.89
N LEU A 233 -15.29 0.28 18.59
CA LEU A 233 -15.90 -0.91 18.04
C LEU A 233 -15.45 -1.09 16.59
N THR A 234 -14.83 -2.23 16.26
CA THR A 234 -14.25 -2.48 14.95
C THR A 234 -15.13 -3.37 14.08
N VAL A 235 -14.95 -3.25 12.77
CA VAL A 235 -15.45 -4.18 11.78
C VAL A 235 -14.43 -4.35 10.67
N ARG A 236 -14.00 -5.58 10.43
CA ARG A 236 -13.12 -5.87 9.29
C ARG A 236 -13.91 -5.75 7.99
N LEU A 237 -13.38 -4.95 7.08
CA LEU A 237 -13.97 -4.68 5.77
C LEU A 237 -13.14 -5.37 4.69
N GLY A 238 -13.80 -5.88 3.66
CA GLY A 238 -13.14 -6.67 2.62
C GLY A 238 -12.86 -8.10 3.11
N GLY A 239 -12.44 -8.94 2.19
CA GLY A 239 -12.34 -10.37 2.41
C GLY A 239 -13.61 -11.03 1.91
N ARG A 240 -13.55 -11.58 0.70
CA ARG A 240 -14.54 -12.55 0.27
C ARG A 240 -14.48 -13.70 1.26
N ARG A 241 -15.49 -13.83 2.13
CA ARG A 241 -15.73 -15.10 2.78
C ARG A 241 -15.87 -16.13 1.68
N THR A 242 -14.91 -17.06 1.60
CA THR A 242 -15.08 -18.22 0.71
C THR A 242 -16.40 -18.90 1.06
N ILE A 243 -16.99 -19.62 0.12
CA ILE A 243 -18.23 -20.38 0.36
C ILE A 243 -18.07 -21.27 1.59
N LEU A 244 -16.88 -21.86 1.79
CA LEU A 244 -16.53 -22.66 2.96
C LEU A 244 -16.54 -21.87 4.28
N GLN A 245 -16.09 -20.61 4.27
CA GLN A 245 -16.18 -19.70 5.44
C GLN A 245 -17.62 -19.26 5.72
N ARG A 246 -18.45 -19.17 4.68
CA ARG A 246 -19.90 -18.90 4.83
C ARG A 246 -20.63 -20.10 5.43
N LEU A 247 -20.14 -21.31 5.16
CA LEU A 247 -20.67 -22.58 5.69
C LEU A 247 -20.12 -22.95 7.07
N GLY A 248 -19.29 -22.09 7.70
CA GLY A 248 -18.77 -22.32 9.04
C GLY A 248 -17.71 -23.42 9.15
N VAL A 249 -17.02 -23.77 8.03
CA VAL A 249 -15.98 -24.80 8.04
C VAL A 249 -14.75 -24.26 8.75
N PRO A 250 -14.31 -24.85 9.88
CA PRO A 250 -13.09 -24.40 10.58
C PRO A 250 -11.85 -24.54 9.67
N GLY A 251 -10.98 -23.54 9.65
CA GLY A 251 -9.73 -23.56 8.87
C GLY A 251 -9.82 -23.01 7.44
N ALA A 252 -11.01 -22.69 6.92
CA ALA A 252 -11.17 -22.15 5.56
C ALA A 252 -10.68 -20.68 5.39
N GLY A 253 -10.02 -20.13 6.40
CA GLY A 253 -9.51 -18.75 6.41
C GLY A 253 -8.00 -18.60 6.38
N MET A 254 -7.25 -19.69 6.39
CA MET A 254 -5.79 -19.65 6.26
C MET A 254 -5.45 -19.44 4.78
N GLY A 255 -5.20 -18.19 4.38
CA GLY A 255 -4.53 -17.88 3.13
C GLY A 255 -3.12 -18.49 3.11
N PRO A 256 -2.51 -18.62 1.93
CA PRO A 256 -1.17 -19.18 1.83
C PRO A 256 -0.20 -18.38 2.71
N PRO A 257 0.76 -19.05 3.38
CA PRO A 257 1.65 -18.41 4.34
C PRO A 257 2.44 -17.29 3.68
N GLY A 258 2.60 -16.18 4.41
CA GLY A 258 3.31 -14.97 3.99
C GLY A 258 4.82 -15.12 3.78
N GLU A 259 5.31 -16.34 3.59
CA GLU A 259 6.73 -16.64 3.42
C GLU A 259 7.23 -16.60 1.95
N ARG A 260 6.34 -16.59 0.95
CA ARG A 260 6.78 -16.64 -0.46
C ARG A 260 7.49 -15.36 -0.93
N TRP A 261 7.16 -14.22 -0.39
CA TRP A 261 7.78 -12.96 -0.79
C TRP A 261 9.17 -12.73 -0.16
N LEU A 262 9.43 -13.29 1.04
CA LEU A 262 10.77 -13.33 1.63
C LEU A 262 11.72 -14.14 0.72
N ILE A 263 11.25 -15.25 0.16
CA ILE A 263 12.01 -16.09 -0.77
C ILE A 263 12.27 -15.34 -2.10
N GLU A 264 11.31 -14.56 -2.57
CA GLU A 264 11.49 -13.73 -3.76
C GLU A 264 12.45 -12.57 -3.50
N MET A 265 12.40 -11.92 -2.34
CA MET A 265 13.35 -10.87 -1.95
C MET A 265 14.79 -11.41 -1.74
N GLU A 266 14.95 -12.59 -1.13
CA GLU A 266 16.24 -13.26 -1.02
C GLU A 266 16.83 -13.64 -2.39
N SER A 267 16.00 -14.02 -3.35
CA SER A 267 16.45 -14.28 -4.72
C SER A 267 16.89 -13.02 -5.47
N TRP A 268 16.34 -11.87 -5.11
CA TRP A 268 16.69 -10.56 -5.67
C TRP A 268 17.96 -9.96 -5.05
N LEU A 269 18.21 -10.22 -3.76
CA LEU A 269 19.38 -9.71 -3.03
C LEU A 269 20.65 -10.51 -3.27
N GLY A 270 20.58 -11.56 -4.11
CA GLY A 270 21.78 -12.19 -4.68
C GLY A 270 22.76 -12.77 -3.65
N THR A 271 22.27 -13.41 -2.56
CA THR A 271 23.17 -14.14 -1.67
C THR A 271 23.63 -15.45 -2.35
N PRO A 272 24.94 -15.63 -2.63
CA PRO A 272 25.43 -16.88 -3.20
C PRO A 272 25.24 -17.98 -2.16
N ARG A 273 24.50 -19.04 -2.54
CA ARG A 273 24.46 -20.27 -1.76
C ARG A 273 25.85 -20.88 -1.77
N LEU A 274 26.59 -20.73 -0.67
CA LEU A 274 27.77 -21.53 -0.40
C LEU A 274 27.30 -22.99 -0.30
N ARG A 275 27.62 -23.78 -1.32
CA ARG A 275 27.54 -25.25 -1.23
C ARG A 275 28.67 -25.73 -0.34
N ALA A 276 28.33 -26.35 0.77
CA ALA A 276 29.23 -27.20 1.54
C ALA A 276 29.26 -28.61 0.89
#